data_8c0674c5907812f0ed27066f4bae05c8
#
_entry.id   8c0674c5907812f0ed27066f4bae05c8
#
_cell.length_a   1.000
_cell.length_b   1.000
_cell.length_c   1.000
_cell.angle_alpha   90.00
_cell.angle_beta   90.00
_cell.angle_gamma   90.00
#
_symmetry.space_group_name_H-M   'P 1'
#
loop_
_entity.id
_entity.type
_entity.pdbx_description
1 polymer ?
#
loop_
_entity_poly.entity_id
_entity_poly.type
_entity_poly.pdbx_seq_one_letter_code
_entity_poly.pdbx_strand_id
1 'polypeptide(L)'
;QNKGRYLYKYAGAFLEEATFWCLKEKFPQAQKFRVANTIGKRPKQFEIDCLINQDAIEIKWRDATTDGDHITKEHTRIQAIKESGYTPIRIMFYYPNRDQAIRIQATLKTIYDGVGGPYYAGDAAWDYLQQYTGIDLKHILGTIAEINKGK
;
A
#
# COMPACT_ATOMS: atom_id res chain seq x y z
N GLN A 1 26.44 -0.27 -3.11
CA GLN A 1 25.26 0.55 -3.30
C GLN A 1 24.20 -0.22 -4.05
N ASN A 2 23.11 -0.44 -3.45
CA ASN A 2 22.01 -1.10 -4.13
C ASN A 2 21.01 -0.06 -4.65
N LYS A 3 20.22 -0.45 -5.64
CA LYS A 3 19.25 0.45 -6.26
C LYS A 3 18.19 0.93 -5.27
N GLY A 4 17.85 0.14 -4.27
CA GLY A 4 16.87 0.51 -3.27
C GLY A 4 17.24 1.76 -2.50
N ARG A 5 18.51 2.04 -2.38
CA ARG A 5 18.99 3.20 -1.65
C ARG A 5 18.59 4.51 -2.31
N TYR A 6 18.51 4.53 -3.64
CA TYR A 6 18.09 5.73 -4.36
C TYR A 6 16.60 5.98 -4.21
N LEU A 7 15.84 4.94 -4.01
CA LEU A 7 14.39 5.07 -3.88
C LEU A 7 13.99 5.75 -2.57
N TYR A 8 14.86 5.72 -1.56
CA TYR A 8 14.61 6.46 -0.32
C TYR A 8 14.60 7.97 -0.52
N LYS A 9 15.16 8.46 -1.61
CA LYS A 9 15.13 9.89 -1.90
C LYS A 9 13.75 10.39 -2.27
N TYR A 10 12.87 9.50 -2.72
CA TYR A 10 11.52 9.88 -3.06
C TYR A 10 10.69 9.93 -1.78
N ALA A 11 9.99 11.05 -1.58
CA ALA A 11 9.07 11.16 -0.46
C ALA A 11 7.95 10.14 -0.61
N GLY A 12 7.44 9.66 0.53
CA GLY A 12 6.36 8.68 0.52
C GLY A 12 5.19 9.09 -0.34
N ALA A 13 4.79 10.37 -0.25
CA ALA A 13 3.67 10.88 -1.03
C ALA A 13 3.93 10.76 -2.54
N PHE A 14 5.17 11.03 -2.98
CA PHE A 14 5.52 10.91 -4.39
C PHE A 14 5.43 9.44 -4.86
N LEU A 15 5.97 8.52 -4.08
CA LEU A 15 5.94 7.11 -4.46
C LEU A 15 4.51 6.57 -4.47
N GLU A 16 3.71 6.96 -3.51
CA GLU A 16 2.30 6.56 -3.45
C GLU A 16 1.54 7.11 -4.65
N GLU A 17 1.82 8.34 -5.03
CA GLU A 17 1.19 8.95 -6.20
C GLU A 17 1.64 8.28 -7.50
N ALA A 18 2.93 7.99 -7.63
CA ALA A 18 3.45 7.28 -8.81
C ALA A 18 2.79 5.91 -8.94
N THR A 19 2.59 5.21 -7.82
CA THR A 19 1.90 3.93 -7.80
C THR A 19 0.47 4.07 -8.27
N PHE A 20 -0.24 5.08 -7.77
CA PHE A 20 -1.62 5.36 -8.19
C PHE A 20 -1.69 5.58 -9.71
N TRP A 21 -0.74 6.33 -10.26
CA TRP A 21 -0.72 6.58 -11.70
C TRP A 21 -0.43 5.32 -12.52
N CYS A 22 0.40 4.41 -12.03
CA CYS A 22 0.60 3.11 -12.68
C CYS A 22 -0.73 2.34 -12.73
N LEU A 23 -1.47 2.33 -11.64
CA LEU A 23 -2.77 1.67 -11.57
C LEU A 23 -3.76 2.34 -12.51
N LYS A 24 -3.79 3.66 -12.53
CA LYS A 24 -4.69 4.45 -13.37
C LYS A 24 -4.41 4.28 -14.85
N GLU A 25 -3.13 4.14 -15.22
CA GLU A 25 -2.74 3.92 -16.61
C GLU A 25 -3.32 2.62 -17.13
N LYS A 26 -3.26 1.56 -16.33
CA LYS A 26 -3.79 0.25 -16.72
C LYS A 26 -5.32 0.21 -16.59
N PHE A 27 -5.85 0.84 -15.54
CA PHE A 27 -7.28 0.82 -15.22
C PHE A 27 -7.79 2.26 -15.13
N PRO A 28 -8.26 2.84 -16.25
CA PRO A 28 -8.72 4.23 -16.23
C PRO A 28 -9.81 4.54 -15.21
N GLN A 29 -10.58 3.52 -14.78
CA GLN A 29 -11.62 3.66 -13.76
C GLN A 29 -11.07 3.74 -12.34
N ALA A 30 -9.75 3.55 -12.14
CA ALA A 30 -9.13 3.65 -10.82
C ALA A 30 -9.41 5.03 -10.21
N GLN A 31 -9.79 5.06 -8.94
CA GLN A 31 -10.13 6.32 -8.27
C GLN A 31 -9.92 6.19 -6.76
N LYS A 32 -9.65 7.32 -6.12
CA LYS A 32 -9.74 7.42 -4.67
C LYS A 32 -11.21 7.33 -4.29
N PHE A 33 -11.50 6.69 -3.17
CA PHE A 33 -12.86 6.44 -2.78
C PHE A 33 -12.97 6.45 -1.26
N ARG A 34 -14.18 6.60 -0.75
CA ARG A 34 -14.42 6.56 0.69
C ARG A 34 -15.59 5.62 0.98
N VAL A 35 -15.42 4.85 2.07
CA VAL A 35 -16.48 3.96 2.55
C VAL A 35 -16.89 4.38 3.94
N ALA A 36 -18.16 4.18 4.28
CA ALA A 36 -18.67 4.48 5.61
C ALA A 36 -18.05 3.53 6.63
N ASN A 37 -17.77 4.05 7.82
CA ASN A 37 -17.36 3.21 8.93
C ASN A 37 -18.62 2.60 9.56
N THR A 38 -18.93 1.38 9.12
CA THR A 38 -20.09 0.64 9.59
C THR A 38 -19.79 -0.18 10.85
N ILE A 39 -18.53 -0.23 11.27
CA ILE A 39 -18.06 -1.06 12.36
C ILE A 39 -17.92 -0.26 13.65
N GLY A 40 -17.32 0.94 13.56
CA GLY A 40 -17.07 1.78 14.72
C GLY A 40 -17.62 3.18 14.53
N LYS A 41 -17.29 4.07 15.47
CA LYS A 41 -17.82 5.44 15.46
C LYS A 41 -16.86 6.44 14.82
N ARG A 42 -15.58 6.19 14.89
CA ARG A 42 -14.55 7.13 14.39
C ARG A 42 -13.46 6.38 13.63
N PRO A 43 -13.02 6.94 12.49
CA PRO A 43 -13.63 8.08 11.79
C PRO A 43 -14.98 7.69 11.20
N LYS A 44 -15.73 8.66 10.68
CA LYS A 44 -17.03 8.37 10.07
C LYS A 44 -16.88 7.63 8.74
N GLN A 45 -15.78 7.88 8.05
CA GLN A 45 -15.48 7.26 6.75
C GLN A 45 -14.03 6.87 6.71
N PHE A 46 -13.72 5.86 5.90
CA PHE A 46 -12.35 5.45 5.61
C PHE A 46 -12.03 5.73 4.15
N GLU A 47 -10.82 6.25 3.91
CA GLU A 47 -10.34 6.50 2.56
C GLU A 47 -9.72 5.22 2.00
N ILE A 48 -10.01 4.95 0.73
CA ILE A 48 -9.36 3.92 -0.06
C ILE A 48 -8.44 4.66 -1.03
N ASP A 49 -7.15 4.35 -1.00
CA ASP A 49 -6.17 5.05 -1.85
C ASP A 49 -6.46 4.83 -3.32
N CYS A 50 -6.84 3.61 -3.70
CA CYS A 50 -7.13 3.30 -5.09
C CYS A 50 -8.18 2.19 -5.15
N LEU A 51 -9.37 2.52 -5.65
CA LEU A 51 -10.42 1.54 -5.87
C LEU A 51 -10.48 1.19 -7.36
N ILE A 52 -10.37 -0.10 -7.66
CA ILE A 52 -10.48 -0.63 -9.02
C ILE A 52 -11.45 -1.79 -8.96
N ASN A 53 -12.66 -1.60 -9.48
CA ASN A 53 -13.74 -2.59 -9.39
C ASN A 53 -13.96 -2.96 -7.91
N GLN A 54 -13.70 -4.22 -7.52
CA GLN A 54 -13.85 -4.66 -6.13
C GLN A 54 -12.56 -4.54 -5.32
N ASP A 55 -11.45 -4.20 -5.94
CA ASP A 55 -10.16 -4.14 -5.29
C ASP A 55 -9.93 -2.79 -4.62
N ALA A 56 -9.86 -2.78 -3.30
CA ALA A 56 -9.63 -1.59 -2.49
C ALA A 56 -8.16 -1.58 -2.04
N ILE A 57 -7.32 -0.90 -2.80
CA ILE A 57 -5.87 -0.96 -2.63
C ILE A 57 -5.38 0.15 -1.71
N GLU A 58 -4.70 -0.24 -0.63
CA GLU A 58 -3.97 0.66 0.25
C GLU A 58 -2.52 0.70 -0.21
N ILE A 59 -2.01 1.90 -0.45
CA ILE A 59 -0.66 2.09 -0.97
C ILE A 59 0.19 2.71 0.13
N LYS A 60 1.26 2.01 0.54
CA LYS A 60 2.18 2.49 1.56
C LYS A 60 3.61 2.47 1.02
N TRP A 61 4.29 3.57 1.19
CA TRP A 61 5.72 3.63 0.94
C TRP A 61 6.45 2.73 1.94
N ARG A 62 6.20 2.97 3.20
CA ARG A 62 6.68 2.13 4.31
C ARG A 62 5.80 2.43 5.53
N ASP A 63 5.84 1.53 6.48
CA ASP A 63 5.12 1.71 7.73
C ASP A 63 6.00 1.21 8.87
N ALA A 64 6.64 2.15 9.55
CA ALA A 64 7.55 1.84 10.66
C ALA A 64 6.89 2.08 12.01
N THR A 65 5.57 2.10 12.06
CA THR A 65 4.85 2.32 13.32
C THR A 65 5.18 1.24 14.34
N THR A 66 5.29 1.65 15.60
CA THR A 66 5.46 0.76 16.74
C THR A 66 4.27 0.87 17.70
N ASP A 67 3.24 1.59 17.31
CA ASP A 67 2.03 1.84 18.13
C ASP A 67 1.00 0.74 17.89
N GLY A 68 0.66 0.01 18.95
CA GLY A 68 -0.33 -1.06 18.88
C GLY A 68 -1.74 -0.59 18.48
N ASP A 69 -2.07 0.67 18.74
CA ASP A 69 -3.36 1.23 18.32
C ASP A 69 -3.55 1.20 16.82
N HIS A 70 -2.46 1.24 16.07
CA HIS A 70 -2.50 1.15 14.62
C HIS A 70 -3.16 -0.16 14.15
N ILE A 71 -2.93 -1.24 14.88
CA ILE A 71 -3.53 -2.54 14.56
C ILE A 71 -5.04 -2.48 14.68
N THR A 72 -5.54 -1.92 15.77
CA THR A 72 -6.98 -1.80 16.02
C THR A 72 -7.64 -0.92 14.96
N LYS A 73 -7.03 0.20 14.64
CA LYS A 73 -7.56 1.12 13.62
C LYS A 73 -7.62 0.48 12.25
N GLU A 74 -6.56 -0.23 11.89
CA GLU A 74 -6.51 -0.88 10.58
C GLU A 74 -7.49 -2.05 10.52
N HIS A 75 -7.65 -2.78 11.61
CA HIS A 75 -8.62 -3.88 11.67
C HIS A 75 -10.04 -3.36 11.41
N THR A 76 -10.42 -2.28 12.07
CA THR A 76 -11.72 -1.64 11.85
C THR A 76 -11.88 -1.19 10.41
N ARG A 77 -10.84 -0.59 9.86
CA ARG A 77 -10.86 -0.08 8.49
C ARG A 77 -11.10 -1.19 7.48
N ILE A 78 -10.35 -2.29 7.56
CA ILE A 78 -10.49 -3.37 6.58
C ILE A 78 -11.82 -4.12 6.72
N GLN A 79 -12.35 -4.20 7.93
CA GLN A 79 -13.67 -4.77 8.14
C GLN A 79 -14.75 -3.91 7.49
N ALA A 80 -14.67 -2.59 7.62
CA ALA A 80 -15.61 -1.67 7.00
C ALA A 80 -15.52 -1.75 5.46
N ILE A 81 -14.33 -1.86 4.93
CA ILE A 81 -14.12 -2.03 3.49
C ILE A 81 -14.76 -3.33 3.01
N LYS A 82 -14.54 -4.41 3.75
CA LYS A 82 -15.12 -5.71 3.40
C LYS A 82 -16.64 -5.68 3.45
N GLU A 83 -17.22 -5.05 4.47
CA GLU A 83 -18.67 -4.93 4.58
C GLU A 83 -19.27 -4.08 3.47
N SER A 84 -18.51 -3.15 2.94
CA SER A 84 -18.95 -2.32 1.81
C SER A 84 -18.89 -3.07 0.48
N GLY A 85 -18.44 -4.33 0.49
CA GLY A 85 -18.42 -5.17 -0.71
C GLY A 85 -17.09 -5.17 -1.45
N TYR A 86 -16.04 -4.65 -0.84
CA TYR A 86 -14.72 -4.56 -1.49
C TYR A 86 -13.72 -5.50 -0.83
N THR A 87 -12.66 -5.82 -1.56
CA THR A 87 -11.56 -6.64 -1.05
C THR A 87 -10.41 -5.71 -0.68
N PRO A 88 -10.06 -5.60 0.61
CA PRO A 88 -8.92 -4.77 1.01
C PRO A 88 -7.61 -5.44 0.59
N ILE A 89 -6.75 -4.67 -0.07
CA ILE A 89 -5.44 -5.13 -0.54
C ILE A 89 -4.42 -4.11 -0.02
N ARG A 90 -3.34 -4.60 0.59
CA ARG A 90 -2.29 -3.73 1.09
C ARG A 90 -1.00 -3.98 0.33
N ILE A 91 -0.42 -2.92 -0.21
CA ILE A 91 0.91 -2.99 -0.81
C ILE A 91 1.82 -1.99 -0.09
N MET A 92 2.94 -2.49 0.43
CA MET A 92 3.91 -1.69 1.15
C MET A 92 5.30 -1.98 0.59
N PHE A 93 5.94 -0.94 0.05
CA PHE A 93 7.14 -1.13 -0.77
C PHE A 93 8.40 -1.40 0.06
N TYR A 94 8.51 -0.82 1.25
CA TYR A 94 9.67 -1.01 2.11
C TYR A 94 9.25 -1.59 3.44
N TYR A 95 9.78 -2.77 3.73
CA TYR A 95 9.50 -3.45 4.98
C TYR A 95 10.36 -2.82 6.10
N PRO A 96 9.81 -2.63 7.30
CA PRO A 96 10.60 -2.08 8.40
C PRO A 96 11.67 -3.06 8.87
N ASN A 97 12.72 -2.54 9.52
CA ASN A 97 13.79 -3.36 10.05
C ASN A 97 13.85 -3.37 11.58
N ARG A 98 12.99 -2.62 12.25
CA ARG A 98 12.91 -2.60 13.72
C ARG A 98 11.98 -3.71 14.18
N ASP A 99 12.39 -4.48 15.19
CA ASP A 99 11.66 -5.65 15.65
C ASP A 99 10.20 -5.37 15.96
N GLN A 100 9.92 -4.29 16.67
CA GLN A 100 8.55 -3.97 17.06
C GLN A 100 7.69 -3.62 15.84
N ALA A 101 8.25 -2.88 14.89
CA ALA A 101 7.53 -2.56 13.66
C ALA A 101 7.29 -3.81 12.82
N ILE A 102 8.25 -4.74 12.80
CA ILE A 102 8.07 -6.01 12.10
C ILE A 102 6.92 -6.82 12.73
N ARG A 103 6.84 -6.85 14.07
CA ARG A 103 5.75 -7.54 14.75
C ARG A 103 4.39 -6.92 14.43
N ILE A 104 4.33 -5.59 14.35
CA ILE A 104 3.10 -4.90 13.96
C ILE A 104 2.69 -5.33 12.54
N GLN A 105 3.64 -5.36 11.61
CA GLN A 105 3.32 -5.75 10.24
C GLN A 105 2.91 -7.22 10.13
N ALA A 106 3.51 -8.10 10.92
CA ALA A 106 3.11 -9.50 10.95
C ALA A 106 1.66 -9.64 11.43
N THR A 107 1.27 -8.86 12.42
CA THR A 107 -0.11 -8.84 12.92
C THR A 107 -1.08 -8.28 11.88
N LEU A 108 -0.68 -7.21 11.20
CA LEU A 108 -1.51 -6.64 10.13
C LEU A 108 -1.73 -7.66 9.00
N LYS A 109 -0.69 -8.40 8.64
CA LYS A 109 -0.83 -9.45 7.63
C LYS A 109 -1.86 -10.50 8.06
N THR A 110 -1.82 -10.91 9.32
CA THR A 110 -2.80 -11.86 9.87
C THR A 110 -4.21 -11.30 9.78
N ILE A 111 -4.40 -10.01 10.09
CA ILE A 111 -5.70 -9.36 10.02
C ILE A 111 -6.22 -9.33 8.58
N TYR A 112 -5.36 -9.00 7.63
CA TYR A 112 -5.74 -9.01 6.21
C TYR A 112 -6.11 -10.43 5.78
N ASP A 113 -5.31 -11.41 6.16
CA ASP A 113 -5.61 -12.81 5.84
C ASP A 113 -6.98 -13.21 6.38
N GLY A 114 -7.34 -12.71 7.56
CA GLY A 114 -8.62 -13.03 8.22
C GLY A 114 -9.84 -12.56 7.45
N VAL A 115 -9.71 -11.55 6.60
CA VAL A 115 -10.81 -11.07 5.76
C VAL A 115 -10.63 -11.42 4.29
N GLY A 116 -9.65 -12.26 3.98
CA GLY A 116 -9.36 -12.64 2.60
C GLY A 116 -8.71 -11.52 1.80
N GLY A 117 -8.04 -10.58 2.48
CA GLY A 117 -7.39 -9.44 1.85
C GLY A 117 -5.90 -9.71 1.66
N PRO A 118 -5.41 -9.64 0.42
CA PRO A 118 -3.97 -9.80 0.18
C PRO A 118 -3.13 -8.72 0.84
N TYR A 119 -1.96 -9.11 1.34
CA TYR A 119 -0.99 -8.22 1.95
C TYR A 119 0.36 -8.49 1.29
N TYR A 120 0.90 -7.48 0.62
CA TYR A 120 2.19 -7.58 -0.07
C TYR A 120 3.16 -6.56 0.50
N ALA A 121 4.39 -6.98 0.80
CA ALA A 121 5.40 -6.10 1.36
C ALA A 121 6.75 -6.36 0.70
N GLY A 122 7.56 -5.31 0.58
CA GLY A 122 8.89 -5.42 -0.01
C GLY A 122 8.82 -5.86 -1.46
N ASP A 123 9.67 -6.80 -1.83
CA ASP A 123 9.74 -7.29 -3.23
C ASP A 123 8.39 -7.79 -3.73
N ALA A 124 7.62 -8.44 -2.86
CA ALA A 124 6.29 -8.93 -3.24
C ALA A 124 5.35 -7.79 -3.64
N ALA A 125 5.49 -6.62 -3.02
CA ALA A 125 4.67 -5.46 -3.39
C ALA A 125 5.02 -4.95 -4.78
N TRP A 126 6.32 -4.82 -5.07
CA TRP A 126 6.77 -4.42 -6.41
C TRP A 126 6.34 -5.42 -7.47
N ASP A 127 6.46 -6.72 -7.18
CA ASP A 127 6.07 -7.77 -8.11
C ASP A 127 4.56 -7.76 -8.36
N TYR A 128 3.78 -7.57 -7.29
CA TYR A 128 2.33 -7.49 -7.42
C TYR A 128 1.91 -6.31 -8.31
N LEU A 129 2.52 -5.14 -8.10
CA LEU A 129 2.22 -3.96 -8.92
C LEU A 129 2.53 -4.24 -10.38
N GLN A 130 3.68 -4.86 -10.67
CA GLN A 130 4.06 -5.19 -12.04
C GLN A 130 3.09 -6.19 -12.66
N GLN A 131 2.71 -7.23 -11.95
CA GLN A 131 1.76 -8.22 -12.45
C GLN A 131 0.39 -7.60 -12.68
N TYR A 132 -0.03 -6.73 -11.78
CA TYR A 132 -1.35 -6.11 -11.83
C TYR A 132 -1.47 -5.08 -12.96
N THR A 133 -0.41 -4.31 -13.22
CA THR A 133 -0.42 -3.20 -14.17
C THR A 133 0.37 -3.46 -15.44
N GLY A 134 1.30 -4.41 -15.42
CA GLY A 134 2.27 -4.59 -16.50
C GLY A 134 3.41 -3.58 -16.47
N ILE A 135 3.48 -2.74 -15.43
CA ILE A 135 4.48 -1.68 -15.32
C ILE A 135 5.47 -2.02 -14.21
N ASP A 136 6.75 -2.04 -14.54
CA ASP A 136 7.82 -2.26 -13.56
C ASP A 136 8.27 -0.91 -13.01
N LEU A 137 7.53 -0.39 -12.02
CA LEU A 137 7.80 0.91 -11.42
C LEU A 137 9.16 0.95 -10.73
N LYS A 138 9.57 -0.14 -10.09
CA LYS A 138 10.87 -0.19 -9.44
C LYS A 138 12.00 0.03 -10.44
N HIS A 139 11.92 -0.60 -11.59
CA HIS A 139 12.92 -0.44 -12.65
C HIS A 139 12.92 1.00 -13.18
N ILE A 140 11.74 1.57 -13.42
CA ILE A 140 11.61 2.94 -13.92
C ILE A 140 12.25 3.92 -12.94
N LEU A 141 11.93 3.82 -11.66
CA LEU A 141 12.48 4.70 -10.64
C LEU A 141 13.99 4.51 -10.49
N GLY A 142 14.46 3.26 -10.57
CA GLY A 142 15.88 2.95 -10.54
C GLY A 142 16.62 3.57 -11.70
N THR A 143 16.03 3.53 -12.90
CA THR A 143 16.61 4.13 -14.11
C THR A 143 16.68 5.65 -13.99
N ILE A 144 15.62 6.28 -13.48
CA ILE A 144 15.60 7.73 -13.25
C ILE A 144 16.68 8.12 -12.26
N ALA A 145 16.83 7.37 -11.18
CA ALA A 145 17.85 7.63 -10.17
C ALA A 145 19.26 7.52 -10.76
N GLU A 146 19.51 6.55 -11.62
CA GLU A 146 20.79 6.38 -12.31
C GLU A 146 21.09 7.58 -13.22
N ILE A 147 20.10 8.04 -13.98
CA ILE A 147 20.25 9.19 -14.86
C ILE A 147 20.59 10.44 -14.04
N ASN A 148 19.86 10.66 -12.96
CA ASN A 148 20.07 11.84 -12.11
C ASN A 148 21.39 11.80 -11.36
N LYS A 149 21.90 10.59 -11.09
CA LYS A 149 23.18 10.40 -10.42
C LYS A 149 24.34 10.94 -11.23
N GLY A 150 24.23 10.91 -12.55
CA GLY A 150 25.26 11.42 -13.45
C GLY A 150 25.32 12.94 -13.55
N LYS A 151 24.41 13.63 -12.89
CA LYS A 151 24.35 15.10 -12.86
C LYS A 151 24.83 15.61 -11.52
#